data_feb8aa1efdd537383e3334a2fada0141
#
_entry.id   feb8aa1efdd537383e3334a2fada0141
#
_cell.length_a   1.000
_cell.length_b   1.000
_cell.length_c   1.000
_cell.angle_alpha   90.00
_cell.angle_beta   90.00
_cell.angle_gamma   90.00
#
_symmetry.space_group_name_H-M   'P 1'
#
loop_
_entity.id
_entity.type
_entity.pdbx_description
1 polymer ?
#
loop_
_entity_poly.entity_id
_entity_poly.type
_entity_poly.pdbx_seq_one_letter_code
_entity_poly.pdbx_strand_id
1 'polypeptide(L)'
;MRHSHSQPLKVIGVIIPEFVHYYFASVLSGIEDKARACGYRVMVAQSNELYEKEVAICDDFYKNKVCGIIVSQAKDTKCYDHFQRLMDSNVPLVFYDRICTGVNGSRVVVDDYNGAYKAVTHLIETGCKRIAFYGSPMNLELSKNRYNGYHDALLKNGLKVDEALVRLCDNRMQAEAITPEILSLPADERPDAFFAINDDTAIGILYTAKRMGFRVPEDISICGFTNGTRAVACDPMLTTVEQRGAAIGEEAAKILIGQVEGTLPRNEVVMRVVRTRLVVRGTTR
;
A
#
# COMPACT_ATOMS: atom_id res chain seq x y z
N MET A 1 -0.76 16.16 -50.74
CA MET A 1 -0.59 16.19 -49.29
C MET A 1 -1.44 15.09 -48.68
N ARG A 2 -0.83 14.02 -48.19
CA ARG A 2 -1.55 12.93 -47.48
C ARG A 2 -1.88 13.42 -46.07
N HIS A 3 -3.14 13.69 -45.75
CA HIS A 3 -3.58 13.87 -44.38
C HIS A 3 -3.37 12.56 -43.65
N SER A 4 -2.32 12.52 -42.82
CA SER A 4 -2.13 11.48 -41.82
C SER A 4 -3.34 11.56 -40.87
N HIS A 5 -4.28 10.63 -40.98
CA HIS A 5 -5.29 10.43 -39.95
C HIS A 5 -4.54 9.92 -38.72
N SER A 6 -4.17 10.84 -37.83
CA SER A 6 -3.66 10.46 -36.53
C SER A 6 -4.77 9.69 -35.81
N GLN A 7 -4.51 8.42 -35.52
CA GLN A 7 -5.42 7.66 -34.65
C GLN A 7 -5.64 8.42 -33.34
N PRO A 8 -6.88 8.47 -32.82
CA PRO A 8 -7.13 9.15 -31.57
C PRO A 8 -6.22 8.58 -30.48
N LEU A 9 -5.62 9.48 -29.69
CA LEU A 9 -4.70 9.14 -28.65
C LEU A 9 -5.43 8.28 -27.58
N LYS A 10 -4.99 7.04 -27.37
CA LYS A 10 -5.53 6.17 -26.33
C LYS A 10 -4.90 6.56 -24.99
N VAL A 11 -5.69 7.11 -24.08
CA VAL A 11 -5.23 7.60 -22.77
C VAL A 11 -5.88 6.80 -21.63
N ILE A 12 -5.07 6.34 -20.69
CA ILE A 12 -5.49 5.74 -19.42
C ILE A 12 -5.37 6.78 -18.33
N GLY A 13 -6.42 6.99 -17.52
CA GLY A 13 -6.36 7.78 -16.30
C GLY A 13 -5.77 6.97 -15.15
N VAL A 14 -4.88 7.58 -14.35
CA VAL A 14 -4.34 6.97 -13.13
C VAL A 14 -4.51 7.93 -11.97
N ILE A 15 -5.23 7.49 -10.94
CA ILE A 15 -5.42 8.25 -9.71
C ILE A 15 -4.56 7.62 -8.62
N ILE A 16 -3.64 8.42 -8.08
CA ILE A 16 -2.78 8.04 -6.98
C ILE A 16 -3.07 8.90 -5.75
N PRO A 17 -2.90 8.38 -4.53
CA PRO A 17 -3.05 9.18 -3.31
C PRO A 17 -2.03 10.29 -3.21
N GLU A 18 -0.73 9.97 -3.35
CA GLU A 18 0.38 10.91 -3.22
C GLU A 18 1.58 10.51 -4.09
N PHE A 19 2.26 11.50 -4.71
CA PHE A 19 3.47 11.27 -5.51
C PHE A 19 4.70 10.93 -4.67
N VAL A 20 4.75 11.38 -3.42
CA VAL A 20 5.95 11.29 -2.57
C VAL A 20 6.25 9.89 -2.05
N HIS A 21 5.27 8.98 -2.09
CA HIS A 21 5.47 7.61 -1.64
C HIS A 21 6.08 6.73 -2.73
N TYR A 22 7.22 6.12 -2.42
CA TYR A 22 7.92 5.18 -3.31
C TYR A 22 7.00 4.10 -3.91
N TYR A 23 6.08 3.56 -3.11
CA TYR A 23 5.17 2.52 -3.55
C TYR A 23 4.31 2.96 -4.75
N PHE A 24 3.66 4.12 -4.66
CA PHE A 24 2.82 4.64 -5.74
C PHE A 24 3.64 4.99 -6.99
N ALA A 25 4.85 5.52 -6.81
CA ALA A 25 5.77 5.76 -7.92
C ALA A 25 6.18 4.44 -8.62
N SER A 26 6.42 3.38 -7.85
CA SER A 26 6.72 2.05 -8.39
C SER A 26 5.54 1.44 -9.14
N VAL A 27 4.31 1.57 -8.61
CA VAL A 27 3.09 1.12 -9.30
C VAL A 27 2.91 1.90 -10.61
N LEU A 28 3.07 3.22 -10.57
CA LEU A 28 2.96 4.07 -11.75
C LEU A 28 3.97 3.68 -12.84
N SER A 29 5.19 3.34 -12.47
CA SER A 29 6.20 2.84 -13.42
C SER A 29 5.72 1.56 -14.14
N GLY A 30 5.17 0.60 -13.39
CA GLY A 30 4.63 -0.62 -13.99
C GLY A 30 3.42 -0.37 -14.90
N ILE A 31 2.55 0.59 -14.52
CA ILE A 31 1.42 1.01 -15.36
C ILE A 31 1.93 1.64 -16.67
N GLU A 32 2.88 2.58 -16.57
CA GLU A 32 3.41 3.32 -17.74
C GLU A 32 4.09 2.38 -18.72
N ASP A 33 4.97 1.51 -18.22
CA ASP A 33 5.69 0.54 -19.06
C ASP A 33 4.72 -0.36 -19.82
N LYS A 34 3.68 -0.89 -19.15
CA LYS A 34 2.69 -1.75 -19.78
C LYS A 34 1.79 -0.97 -20.75
N ALA A 35 1.32 0.22 -20.36
CA ALA A 35 0.51 1.08 -21.21
C ALA A 35 1.25 1.45 -22.49
N ARG A 36 2.49 1.90 -22.40
CA ARG A 36 3.35 2.27 -23.53
C ARG A 36 3.58 1.09 -24.47
N ALA A 37 3.87 -0.09 -23.94
CA ALA A 37 4.04 -1.31 -24.74
C ALA A 37 2.78 -1.69 -25.56
N CYS A 38 1.59 -1.29 -25.08
CA CYS A 38 0.30 -1.51 -25.75
C CYS A 38 -0.19 -0.28 -26.55
N GLY A 39 0.62 0.78 -26.71
CA GLY A 39 0.28 1.98 -27.49
C GLY A 39 -0.63 2.98 -26.75
N TYR A 40 -0.74 2.89 -25.43
CA TYR A 40 -1.48 3.82 -24.60
C TYR A 40 -0.57 4.90 -24.01
N ARG A 41 -1.17 6.03 -23.64
CA ARG A 41 -0.56 7.08 -22.81
C ARG A 41 -1.21 7.08 -21.44
N VAL A 42 -0.50 7.61 -20.46
CA VAL A 42 -0.97 7.68 -19.08
C VAL A 42 -1.15 9.15 -18.68
N MET A 43 -2.34 9.49 -18.17
CA MET A 43 -2.64 10.75 -17.54
C MET A 43 -2.74 10.49 -16.03
N VAL A 44 -1.87 11.14 -15.24
CA VAL A 44 -1.79 10.92 -13.80
C VAL A 44 -2.34 12.09 -13.03
N ALA A 45 -3.15 11.83 -12.02
CA ALA A 45 -3.62 12.84 -11.08
C ALA A 45 -3.49 12.32 -9.63
N GLN A 46 -3.30 13.26 -8.70
CA GLN A 46 -3.10 12.98 -7.28
C GLN A 46 -4.30 13.49 -6.47
N SER A 47 -4.91 12.60 -5.68
CA SER A 47 -6.05 12.96 -4.82
C SER A 47 -5.64 13.70 -3.54
N ASN A 48 -4.38 13.63 -3.12
CA ASN A 48 -3.89 14.13 -1.82
C ASN A 48 -4.68 13.56 -0.63
N GLU A 49 -5.14 12.31 -0.74
CA GLU A 49 -5.96 11.64 0.28
C GLU A 49 -7.34 12.29 0.53
N LEU A 50 -7.79 13.21 -0.35
CA LEU A 50 -9.02 13.97 -0.21
C LEU A 50 -10.13 13.43 -1.12
N TYR A 51 -11.28 13.12 -0.54
CA TYR A 51 -12.46 12.63 -1.25
C TYR A 51 -12.93 13.59 -2.35
N GLU A 52 -13.05 14.90 -2.05
CA GLU A 52 -13.52 15.90 -3.01
C GLU A 52 -12.59 16.03 -4.21
N LYS A 53 -11.29 15.89 -4.00
CA LYS A 53 -10.30 15.87 -5.09
C LYS A 53 -10.42 14.61 -5.95
N GLU A 54 -10.60 13.45 -5.32
CA GLU A 54 -10.81 12.19 -6.04
C GLU A 54 -12.04 12.28 -6.94
N VAL A 55 -13.15 12.83 -6.44
CA VAL A 55 -14.37 13.08 -7.22
C VAL A 55 -14.10 14.00 -8.41
N ALA A 56 -13.43 15.15 -8.18
CA ALA A 56 -13.11 16.11 -9.23
C ALA A 56 -12.22 15.50 -10.33
N ILE A 57 -11.21 14.68 -9.95
CA ILE A 57 -10.33 13.98 -10.89
C ILE A 57 -11.13 12.97 -11.73
N CYS A 58 -12.05 12.22 -11.13
CA CYS A 58 -12.91 11.30 -11.86
C CYS A 58 -13.76 12.03 -12.91
N ASP A 59 -14.34 13.16 -12.55
CA ASP A 59 -15.13 14.00 -13.47
C ASP A 59 -14.26 14.57 -14.61
N ASP A 60 -13.02 14.99 -14.31
CA ASP A 60 -12.09 15.51 -15.31
C ASP A 60 -11.62 14.40 -16.27
N PHE A 61 -11.32 13.23 -15.78
CA PHE A 61 -10.96 12.08 -16.61
C PHE A 61 -12.10 11.64 -17.52
N TYR A 62 -13.34 11.65 -17.02
CA TYR A 62 -14.53 11.39 -17.83
C TYR A 62 -14.71 12.42 -18.94
N LYS A 63 -14.61 13.73 -18.64
CA LYS A 63 -14.69 14.81 -19.63
C LYS A 63 -13.59 14.72 -20.69
N ASN A 64 -12.39 14.31 -20.30
CA ASN A 64 -11.25 14.12 -21.20
C ASN A 64 -11.28 12.78 -21.95
N LYS A 65 -12.36 11.97 -21.79
CA LYS A 65 -12.58 10.72 -22.51
C LYS A 65 -11.42 9.73 -22.39
N VAL A 66 -10.86 9.57 -21.17
CA VAL A 66 -9.90 8.49 -20.94
C VAL A 66 -10.54 7.13 -21.23
N CYS A 67 -9.76 6.19 -21.74
CA CYS A 67 -10.26 4.86 -22.13
C CYS A 67 -10.68 4.01 -20.92
N GLY A 68 -10.16 4.32 -19.73
CA GLY A 68 -10.44 3.67 -18.48
C GLY A 68 -9.55 4.26 -17.36
N ILE A 69 -9.81 3.89 -16.11
CA ILE A 69 -9.15 4.48 -14.96
C ILE A 69 -8.57 3.38 -14.05
N ILE A 70 -7.31 3.57 -13.63
CA ILE A 70 -6.66 2.78 -12.57
C ILE A 70 -6.59 3.68 -11.34
N VAL A 71 -7.10 3.22 -10.20
CA VAL A 71 -7.25 4.07 -9.02
C VAL A 71 -6.88 3.35 -7.72
N SER A 72 -6.10 4.03 -6.87
CA SER A 72 -6.01 3.73 -5.44
C SER A 72 -6.83 4.81 -4.70
N GLN A 73 -7.90 4.38 -4.02
CA GLN A 73 -8.82 5.32 -3.40
C GLN A 73 -8.15 6.16 -2.30
N ALA A 74 -8.64 7.38 -2.10
CA ALA A 74 -8.19 8.23 -1.01
C ALA A 74 -8.60 7.64 0.36
N LYS A 75 -7.81 7.88 1.41
CA LYS A 75 -8.16 7.45 2.78
C LYS A 75 -9.47 8.07 3.26
N ASP A 76 -9.78 9.28 2.80
CA ASP A 76 -10.97 10.05 3.18
C ASP A 76 -12.20 9.72 2.33
N THR A 77 -12.12 8.74 1.43
CA THR A 77 -13.26 8.35 0.58
C THR A 77 -14.40 7.80 1.43
N LYS A 78 -15.56 8.49 1.40
CA LYS A 78 -16.74 8.24 2.24
C LYS A 78 -17.87 7.53 1.50
N CYS A 79 -18.02 7.81 0.19
CA CYS A 79 -18.98 7.13 -0.68
C CYS A 79 -18.35 6.86 -2.05
N TYR A 80 -19.02 6.08 -2.87
CA TYR A 80 -18.47 5.56 -4.11
C TYR A 80 -19.26 5.98 -5.35
N ASP A 81 -20.14 6.98 -5.23
CA ASP A 81 -21.05 7.42 -6.30
C ASP A 81 -20.29 7.90 -7.54
N HIS A 82 -19.14 8.54 -7.37
CA HIS A 82 -18.28 8.99 -8.46
C HIS A 82 -17.70 7.81 -9.24
N PHE A 83 -17.32 6.72 -8.59
CA PHE A 83 -16.88 5.50 -9.26
C PHE A 83 -18.04 4.77 -9.93
N GLN A 84 -19.22 4.70 -9.27
CA GLN A 84 -20.39 4.08 -9.83
C GLN A 84 -20.86 4.80 -11.12
N ARG A 85 -20.88 6.15 -11.12
CA ARG A 85 -21.20 6.94 -12.32
C ARG A 85 -20.27 6.64 -13.50
N LEU A 86 -18.97 6.44 -13.26
CA LEU A 86 -18.01 6.05 -14.31
C LEU A 86 -18.36 4.66 -14.88
N MET A 87 -18.65 3.70 -14.01
CA MET A 87 -19.05 2.35 -14.41
C MET A 87 -20.36 2.36 -15.23
N ASP A 88 -21.37 3.10 -14.78
CA ASP A 88 -22.66 3.28 -15.47
C ASP A 88 -22.46 3.95 -16.84
N SER A 89 -21.42 4.75 -16.98
CA SER A 89 -21.01 5.38 -18.24
C SER A 89 -20.08 4.51 -19.10
N ASN A 90 -19.93 3.21 -18.77
CA ASN A 90 -19.08 2.24 -19.47
C ASN A 90 -17.58 2.59 -19.45
N VAL A 91 -17.10 3.34 -18.47
CA VAL A 91 -15.67 3.57 -18.23
C VAL A 91 -15.13 2.47 -17.31
N PRO A 92 -14.26 1.57 -17.80
CA PRO A 92 -13.73 0.50 -16.97
C PRO A 92 -12.84 1.05 -15.85
N LEU A 93 -12.99 0.46 -14.64
CA LEU A 93 -12.23 0.80 -13.44
C LEU A 93 -11.43 -0.40 -12.95
N VAL A 94 -10.17 -0.15 -12.63
CA VAL A 94 -9.30 -1.11 -11.91
C VAL A 94 -8.79 -0.45 -10.64
N PHE A 95 -9.19 -0.99 -9.51
CA PHE A 95 -8.68 -0.57 -8.21
C PHE A 95 -7.37 -1.28 -7.89
N TYR A 96 -6.44 -0.59 -7.27
CA TYR A 96 -5.22 -1.20 -6.75
C TYR A 96 -4.92 -0.73 -5.33
N ASP A 97 -4.23 -1.56 -4.55
CA ASP A 97 -3.82 -1.30 -3.16
C ASP A 97 -5.03 -1.00 -2.25
N ARG A 98 -5.54 0.21 -2.27
CA ARG A 98 -6.75 0.61 -1.57
C ARG A 98 -7.95 0.43 -2.49
N ILE A 99 -8.71 -0.62 -2.20
CA ILE A 99 -9.80 -1.06 -3.06
C ILE A 99 -11.16 -0.59 -2.55
N CYS A 100 -12.03 -0.23 -3.49
CA CYS A 100 -13.44 -0.01 -3.22
C CYS A 100 -14.18 -1.37 -3.29
N THR A 101 -14.92 -1.71 -2.23
CA THR A 101 -15.76 -2.91 -2.18
C THR A 101 -17.21 -2.64 -2.58
N GLY A 102 -17.63 -1.37 -2.61
CA GLY A 102 -18.99 -0.94 -2.95
C GLY A 102 -19.27 -0.80 -4.45
N VAL A 103 -18.25 -0.98 -5.32
CA VAL A 103 -18.38 -0.87 -6.78
C VAL A 103 -17.78 -2.11 -7.45
N ASN A 104 -18.41 -2.59 -8.51
CA ASN A 104 -17.98 -3.79 -9.25
C ASN A 104 -16.80 -3.54 -10.21
N GLY A 105 -15.77 -2.80 -9.77
CA GLY A 105 -14.53 -2.63 -10.51
C GLY A 105 -13.55 -3.80 -10.28
N SER A 106 -12.69 -4.05 -11.27
CA SER A 106 -11.61 -5.04 -11.13
C SER A 106 -10.59 -4.59 -10.08
N ARG A 107 -9.84 -5.52 -9.50
CA ARG A 107 -8.98 -5.25 -8.34
C ARG A 107 -7.63 -5.95 -8.46
N VAL A 108 -6.56 -5.22 -8.17
CA VAL A 108 -5.21 -5.78 -7.98
C VAL A 108 -4.73 -5.42 -6.58
N VAL A 109 -4.54 -6.43 -5.76
CA VAL A 109 -4.20 -6.25 -4.35
C VAL A 109 -2.88 -6.95 -4.01
N VAL A 110 -2.30 -6.53 -2.91
CA VAL A 110 -1.15 -7.19 -2.28
C VAL A 110 -1.67 -8.31 -1.37
N ASP A 111 -0.87 -9.34 -1.18
CA ASP A 111 -1.11 -10.39 -0.17
C ASP A 111 -0.73 -9.86 1.23
N ASP A 112 -1.49 -8.85 1.71
CA ASP A 112 -1.22 -8.10 2.93
C ASP A 112 -1.23 -8.97 4.18
N TYR A 113 -2.22 -9.87 4.29
CA TYR A 113 -2.35 -10.77 5.44
C TYR A 113 -1.12 -11.68 5.58
N ASN A 114 -0.75 -12.41 4.51
CA ASN A 114 0.39 -13.31 4.57
C ASN A 114 1.72 -12.56 4.70
N GLY A 115 1.82 -11.36 4.12
CA GLY A 115 2.99 -10.49 4.30
C GLY A 115 3.20 -10.12 5.77
N ALA A 116 2.14 -9.64 6.43
CA ALA A 116 2.15 -9.30 7.84
C ALA A 116 2.38 -10.53 8.74
N TYR A 117 1.67 -11.64 8.44
CA TYR A 117 1.84 -12.89 9.18
C TYR A 117 3.29 -13.37 9.16
N LYS A 118 3.94 -13.38 7.99
CA LYS A 118 5.36 -13.78 7.85
C LYS A 118 6.31 -12.81 8.56
N ALA A 119 6.05 -11.50 8.48
CA ALA A 119 6.86 -10.49 9.15
C ALA A 119 6.84 -10.68 10.67
N VAL A 120 5.67 -10.86 11.25
CA VAL A 120 5.51 -11.05 12.70
C VAL A 120 6.01 -12.42 13.14
N THR A 121 5.78 -13.48 12.36
CA THR A 121 6.37 -14.81 12.64
C THR A 121 7.89 -14.74 12.68
N HIS A 122 8.52 -14.02 11.73
CA HIS A 122 9.97 -13.81 11.76
C HIS A 122 10.44 -13.11 13.05
N LEU A 123 9.76 -12.06 13.49
CA LEU A 123 10.08 -11.40 14.75
C LEU A 123 10.00 -12.37 15.95
N ILE A 124 8.98 -13.23 15.98
CA ILE A 124 8.82 -14.23 17.03
C ILE A 124 9.93 -15.29 16.97
N GLU A 125 10.24 -15.80 15.78
CA GLU A 125 11.29 -16.81 15.56
C GLU A 125 12.69 -16.27 15.93
N THR A 126 12.91 -14.96 15.83
CA THR A 126 14.14 -14.31 16.29
C THR A 126 14.14 -13.98 17.79
N GLY A 127 13.14 -14.44 18.54
CA GLY A 127 13.07 -14.38 19.99
C GLY A 127 12.29 -13.21 20.57
N CYS A 128 11.62 -12.41 19.74
CA CYS A 128 10.76 -11.33 20.21
C CYS A 128 9.48 -11.88 20.84
N LYS A 129 9.04 -11.30 21.95
CA LYS A 129 7.88 -11.79 22.72
C LYS A 129 6.76 -10.78 22.87
N ARG A 130 7.09 -9.49 22.77
CA ARG A 130 6.17 -8.38 22.98
C ARG A 130 6.25 -7.42 21.80
N ILE A 131 5.41 -7.64 20.82
CA ILE A 131 5.49 -6.95 19.53
C ILE A 131 4.41 -5.88 19.45
N ALA A 132 4.81 -4.63 19.26
CA ALA A 132 3.91 -3.52 19.00
C ALA A 132 3.51 -3.48 17.51
N PHE A 133 2.26 -3.09 17.24
CA PHE A 133 1.75 -2.84 15.89
C PHE A 133 1.42 -1.37 15.70
N TYR A 134 2.04 -0.74 14.70
CA TYR A 134 1.71 0.61 14.27
C TYR A 134 0.99 0.54 12.92
N GLY A 135 -0.32 0.83 12.93
CA GLY A 135 -1.23 0.62 11.81
C GLY A 135 -1.89 1.89 11.31
N SER A 136 -2.55 1.80 10.17
CA SER A 136 -3.40 2.86 9.60
C SER A 136 -4.88 2.63 9.94
N PRO A 137 -5.79 3.59 9.64
CA PRO A 137 -7.19 3.46 9.96
C PRO A 137 -7.83 2.18 9.43
N MET A 138 -8.69 1.55 10.24
CA MET A 138 -9.29 0.24 9.97
C MET A 138 -10.46 0.28 8.96
N ASN A 139 -10.76 1.43 8.35
CA ASN A 139 -11.68 1.52 7.21
C ASN A 139 -11.04 0.99 5.91
N LEU A 140 -9.72 0.85 5.86
CA LEU A 140 -9.00 0.31 4.71
C LEU A 140 -8.82 -1.21 4.83
N GLU A 141 -9.13 -1.95 3.77
CA GLU A 141 -8.99 -3.40 3.74
C GLU A 141 -7.53 -3.87 3.97
N LEU A 142 -6.54 -3.15 3.42
CA LEU A 142 -5.13 -3.45 3.66
C LEU A 142 -4.76 -3.35 5.15
N SER A 143 -5.33 -2.36 5.87
CA SER A 143 -5.08 -2.18 7.31
C SER A 143 -5.62 -3.34 8.12
N LYS A 144 -6.86 -3.77 7.83
CA LYS A 144 -7.48 -4.94 8.45
C LYS A 144 -6.65 -6.20 8.19
N ASN A 145 -6.25 -6.42 6.94
CA ASN A 145 -5.49 -7.60 6.55
C ASN A 145 -4.11 -7.65 7.22
N ARG A 146 -3.39 -6.53 7.31
CA ARG A 146 -2.10 -6.48 8.01
C ARG A 146 -2.27 -6.68 9.52
N TYR A 147 -3.29 -6.05 10.11
CA TYR A 147 -3.62 -6.28 11.53
C TYR A 147 -3.98 -7.75 11.80
N ASN A 148 -4.84 -8.35 10.97
CA ASN A 148 -5.22 -9.76 11.13
C ASN A 148 -4.01 -10.69 10.99
N GLY A 149 -3.10 -10.41 10.05
CA GLY A 149 -1.84 -11.15 9.92
C GLY A 149 -0.95 -11.05 11.16
N TYR A 150 -0.82 -9.84 11.73
CA TYR A 150 -0.12 -9.61 13.01
C TYR A 150 -0.78 -10.37 14.17
N HIS A 151 -2.08 -10.18 14.35
CA HIS A 151 -2.88 -10.81 15.39
C HIS A 151 -2.76 -12.34 15.37
N ASP A 152 -3.01 -12.95 14.21
CA ASP A 152 -2.99 -14.39 14.05
C ASP A 152 -1.59 -15.00 14.20
N ALA A 153 -0.55 -14.27 13.78
CA ALA A 153 0.83 -14.70 13.99
C ALA A 153 1.16 -14.78 15.50
N LEU A 154 0.74 -13.78 16.29
CA LEU A 154 0.91 -13.83 17.74
C LEU A 154 0.17 -15.01 18.37
N LEU A 155 -1.13 -15.17 18.10
CA LEU A 155 -1.95 -16.20 18.70
C LEU A 155 -1.47 -17.63 18.34
N LYS A 156 -1.11 -17.86 17.08
CA LYS A 156 -0.62 -19.18 16.63
C LYS A 156 0.72 -19.55 17.26
N ASN A 157 1.50 -18.57 17.69
CA ASN A 157 2.77 -18.80 18.40
C ASN A 157 2.62 -18.70 19.93
N GLY A 158 1.39 -18.71 20.45
CA GLY A 158 1.11 -18.71 21.90
C GLY A 158 1.37 -17.37 22.59
N LEU A 159 1.53 -16.28 21.84
CA LEU A 159 1.68 -14.94 22.38
C LEU A 159 0.33 -14.24 22.49
N LYS A 160 0.23 -13.30 23.44
CA LYS A 160 -0.98 -12.48 23.62
C LYS A 160 -0.88 -11.23 22.76
N VAL A 161 -2.02 -10.82 22.21
CA VAL A 161 -2.17 -9.47 21.63
C VAL A 161 -2.37 -8.50 22.79
N ASP A 162 -1.53 -7.47 22.84
CA ASP A 162 -1.65 -6.38 23.80
C ASP A 162 -2.18 -5.14 23.07
N GLU A 163 -3.46 -4.84 23.29
CA GLU A 163 -4.11 -3.68 22.65
C GLU A 163 -3.44 -2.34 23.05
N ALA A 164 -2.77 -2.29 24.20
CA ALA A 164 -2.00 -1.12 24.58
C ALA A 164 -0.78 -0.87 23.69
N LEU A 165 -0.34 -1.84 22.92
CA LEU A 165 0.76 -1.75 21.95
C LEU A 165 0.27 -1.61 20.49
N VAL A 166 -1.04 -1.59 20.26
CA VAL A 166 -1.63 -1.31 18.94
C VAL A 166 -1.90 0.19 18.83
N ARG A 167 -1.29 0.86 17.87
CA ARG A 167 -1.40 2.31 17.68
C ARG A 167 -1.79 2.68 16.26
N LEU A 168 -2.66 3.68 16.11
CA LEU A 168 -2.90 4.33 14.83
C LEU A 168 -1.74 5.28 14.53
N CYS A 169 -0.87 4.84 13.63
CA CYS A 169 0.36 5.53 13.29
C CYS A 169 0.84 5.02 11.93
N ASP A 170 0.66 5.80 10.87
CA ASP A 170 0.94 5.35 9.51
C ASP A 170 1.93 6.24 8.73
N ASN A 171 2.63 7.13 9.45
CA ASN A 171 3.69 7.94 8.87
C ASN A 171 4.80 8.21 9.90
N ARG A 172 5.94 8.71 9.40
CA ARG A 172 7.12 8.96 10.19
C ARG A 172 6.89 9.95 11.35
N MET A 173 6.21 11.05 11.09
CA MET A 173 6.00 12.10 12.11
C MET A 173 5.18 11.58 13.31
N GLN A 174 4.13 10.82 13.02
CA GLN A 174 3.32 10.18 14.06
C GLN A 174 4.15 9.15 14.84
N ALA A 175 4.97 8.36 14.16
CA ALA A 175 5.85 7.38 14.81
C ALA A 175 6.85 8.07 15.73
N GLU A 176 7.49 9.16 15.30
CA GLU A 176 8.42 9.95 16.12
C GLU A 176 7.72 10.58 17.36
N ALA A 177 6.43 10.90 17.26
CA ALA A 177 5.64 11.45 18.36
C ALA A 177 5.20 10.40 19.38
N ILE A 178 4.78 9.21 18.93
CA ILE A 178 4.18 8.17 19.77
C ILE A 178 5.24 7.23 20.38
N THR A 179 6.29 6.91 19.64
CA THR A 179 7.30 5.91 20.04
C THR A 179 7.99 6.24 21.40
N PRO A 180 8.28 7.50 21.76
CA PRO A 180 8.87 7.80 23.08
C PRO A 180 8.00 7.33 24.25
N GLU A 181 6.68 7.47 24.17
CA GLU A 181 5.76 7.00 25.21
C GLU A 181 5.87 5.47 25.37
N ILE A 182 5.79 4.74 24.26
CA ILE A 182 5.84 3.28 24.23
C ILE A 182 7.19 2.73 24.73
N LEU A 183 8.30 3.36 24.35
CA LEU A 183 9.64 2.95 24.79
C LEU A 183 9.98 3.37 26.22
N SER A 184 9.22 4.29 26.82
CA SER A 184 9.36 4.70 28.21
C SER A 184 8.58 3.82 29.20
N LEU A 185 7.80 2.85 28.72
CA LEU A 185 7.13 1.88 29.57
C LEU A 185 8.15 1.07 30.40
N PRO A 186 7.74 0.53 31.56
CA PRO A 186 8.56 -0.41 32.35
C PRO A 186 9.10 -1.55 31.49
N ALA A 187 10.23 -2.12 31.84
CA ALA A 187 10.94 -3.11 31.01
C ALA A 187 10.10 -4.38 30.70
N ASP A 188 9.20 -4.74 31.61
CA ASP A 188 8.26 -5.86 31.47
C ASP A 188 6.99 -5.52 30.66
N GLU A 189 6.70 -4.24 30.48
CA GLU A 189 5.56 -3.74 29.69
C GLU A 189 5.97 -3.23 28.30
N ARG A 190 7.25 -2.85 28.14
CA ARG A 190 7.79 -2.32 26.90
C ARG A 190 7.90 -3.38 25.82
N PRO A 191 7.58 -3.06 24.54
CA PRO A 191 7.80 -3.99 23.43
C PRO A 191 9.30 -4.20 23.18
N ASP A 192 9.65 -5.41 22.74
CA ASP A 192 10.98 -5.79 22.24
C ASP A 192 11.03 -5.83 20.70
N ALA A 193 9.89 -5.59 20.06
CA ALA A 193 9.81 -5.43 18.61
C ALA A 193 8.63 -4.56 18.16
N PHE A 194 8.75 -4.03 16.94
CA PHE A 194 7.70 -3.30 16.25
C PHE A 194 7.45 -3.89 14.86
N PHE A 195 6.18 -4.11 14.53
CA PHE A 195 5.73 -4.29 13.17
C PHE A 195 4.99 -3.02 12.73
N ALA A 196 5.54 -2.33 11.75
CA ALA A 196 5.00 -1.08 11.23
C ALA A 196 4.24 -1.31 9.91
N ILE A 197 3.11 -0.62 9.74
CA ILE A 197 2.24 -0.72 8.57
C ILE A 197 2.96 -0.38 7.26
N ASN A 198 4.00 0.44 7.31
CA ASN A 198 4.84 0.81 6.17
C ASN A 198 6.27 1.18 6.61
N ASP A 199 7.18 1.32 5.63
CA ASP A 199 8.59 1.64 5.90
C ASP A 199 8.77 3.06 6.48
N ASP A 200 7.94 4.02 6.12
CA ASP A 200 8.04 5.39 6.62
C ASP A 200 7.79 5.45 8.13
N THR A 201 6.77 4.74 8.60
CA THR A 201 6.49 4.52 10.03
C THR A 201 7.65 3.79 10.72
N ALA A 202 8.16 2.70 10.12
CA ALA A 202 9.29 1.94 10.66
C ALA A 202 10.55 2.78 10.83
N ILE A 203 10.84 3.67 9.89
CA ILE A 203 11.96 4.63 9.96
C ILE A 203 11.77 5.62 11.13
N GLY A 204 10.54 6.10 11.37
CA GLY A 204 10.23 6.94 12.51
C GLY A 204 10.51 6.24 13.85
N ILE A 205 10.13 4.96 13.96
CA ILE A 205 10.42 4.12 15.11
C ILE A 205 11.95 3.95 15.28
N LEU A 206 12.65 3.57 14.20
CA LEU A 206 14.10 3.36 14.20
C LEU A 206 14.84 4.61 14.67
N TYR A 207 14.51 5.77 14.09
CA TYR A 207 15.12 7.05 14.47
C TYR A 207 14.90 7.36 15.94
N THR A 208 13.68 7.18 16.43
CA THR A 208 13.32 7.46 17.83
C THR A 208 13.99 6.49 18.80
N ALA A 209 14.00 5.20 18.51
CA ALA A 209 14.65 4.19 19.34
C ALA A 209 16.15 4.49 19.51
N LYS A 210 16.85 4.80 18.41
CA LYS A 210 18.28 5.19 18.45
C LYS A 210 18.50 6.46 19.26
N ARG A 211 17.66 7.49 19.11
CA ARG A 211 17.76 8.73 19.91
C ARG A 211 17.56 8.50 21.41
N MET A 212 16.74 7.53 21.78
CA MET A 212 16.51 7.14 23.19
C MET A 212 17.59 6.18 23.73
N GLY A 213 18.60 5.83 22.91
CA GLY A 213 19.73 4.99 23.33
C GLY A 213 19.50 3.49 23.19
N PHE A 214 18.41 3.06 22.57
CA PHE A 214 18.16 1.63 22.27
C PHE A 214 19.01 1.17 21.10
N ARG A 215 19.55 -0.02 21.22
CA ARG A 215 20.28 -0.70 20.15
C ARG A 215 19.26 -1.43 19.27
N VAL A 216 19.41 -1.28 17.96
CA VAL A 216 18.60 -1.99 16.95
C VAL A 216 19.57 -2.84 16.13
N PRO A 217 19.41 -4.18 16.10
CA PRO A 217 18.25 -4.95 16.56
C PRO A 217 18.31 -5.50 17.99
N GLU A 218 19.39 -5.32 18.77
CA GLU A 218 19.68 -6.06 20.00
C GLU A 218 18.64 -5.81 21.11
N ASP A 219 18.22 -4.58 21.31
CA ASP A 219 17.22 -4.22 22.32
C ASP A 219 15.81 -4.20 21.71
N ILE A 220 15.68 -3.69 20.47
CA ILE A 220 14.42 -3.50 19.76
C ILE A 220 14.57 -3.98 18.32
N SER A 221 13.78 -4.97 17.91
CA SER A 221 13.65 -5.36 16.49
C SER A 221 12.57 -4.54 15.79
N ILE A 222 12.78 -4.20 14.50
CA ILE A 222 11.84 -3.38 13.73
C ILE A 222 11.63 -4.01 12.34
N CYS A 223 10.37 -4.22 11.97
CA CYS A 223 9.99 -4.69 10.64
C CYS A 223 8.99 -3.73 10.00
N GLY A 224 9.25 -3.30 8.77
CA GLY A 224 8.39 -2.45 7.97
C GLY A 224 7.57 -3.21 6.92
N PHE A 225 6.97 -2.44 6.03
CA PHE A 225 6.19 -2.96 4.90
C PHE A 225 6.32 -1.98 3.72
N THR A 226 6.79 -2.42 2.58
CA THR A 226 6.89 -1.76 1.26
C THR A 226 8.18 -2.18 0.51
N ASN A 227 9.33 -2.21 1.20
CA ASN A 227 10.68 -2.34 0.62
C ASN A 227 11.03 -1.17 -0.31
N GLY A 228 10.79 0.06 0.18
CA GLY A 228 11.15 1.28 -0.54
C GLY A 228 12.63 1.63 -0.44
N THR A 229 13.06 2.67 -1.18
CA THR A 229 14.45 3.15 -1.18
C THR A 229 14.96 3.55 0.20
N ARG A 230 14.08 4.03 1.08
CA ARG A 230 14.44 4.38 2.47
C ARG A 230 14.84 3.15 3.30
N ALA A 231 14.30 1.97 2.98
CA ALA A 231 14.63 0.74 3.70
C ALA A 231 16.11 0.33 3.56
N VAL A 232 16.75 0.72 2.47
CA VAL A 232 18.18 0.46 2.23
C VAL A 232 19.07 1.67 2.52
N ALA A 233 18.49 2.84 2.75
CA ALA A 233 19.20 4.08 3.04
C ALA A 233 19.32 4.40 4.54
N CYS A 234 18.70 3.61 5.40
CA CYS A 234 18.82 3.72 6.86
C CYS A 234 19.91 2.78 7.41
N ASP A 235 20.37 3.07 8.62
CA ASP A 235 21.37 2.27 9.32
C ASP A 235 20.86 1.91 10.74
N PRO A 236 20.74 0.61 11.06
CA PRO A 236 20.85 -0.55 10.16
C PRO A 236 19.75 -0.58 9.08
N MET A 237 20.02 -1.24 7.95
CA MET A 237 19.03 -1.40 6.87
C MET A 237 17.78 -2.13 7.35
N LEU A 238 16.61 -1.65 6.94
CA LEU A 238 15.31 -2.10 7.42
C LEU A 238 14.91 -3.47 6.88
N THR A 239 14.59 -4.39 7.77
CA THR A 239 13.80 -5.60 7.48
C THR A 239 12.38 -5.18 7.13
N THR A 240 11.86 -5.64 5.98
CA THR A 240 10.57 -5.16 5.47
C THR A 240 9.91 -6.18 4.56
N VAL A 241 8.60 -6.04 4.36
CA VAL A 241 7.83 -6.84 3.39
C VAL A 241 7.78 -6.12 2.05
N GLU A 242 8.26 -6.74 0.99
CA GLU A 242 8.23 -6.20 -0.37
C GLU A 242 6.85 -6.37 -0.99
N GLN A 243 6.23 -5.27 -1.43
CA GLN A 243 4.92 -5.24 -2.06
C GLN A 243 4.94 -5.46 -3.58
N ARG A 244 6.11 -5.32 -4.23
CA ARG A 244 6.29 -5.46 -5.68
C ARG A 244 5.40 -4.49 -6.49
N GLY A 245 5.46 -3.21 -6.18
CA GLY A 245 4.60 -2.18 -6.77
C GLY A 245 4.56 -2.18 -8.30
N ALA A 246 5.70 -2.34 -8.99
CA ALA A 246 5.73 -2.42 -10.44
C ALA A 246 4.89 -3.58 -11.01
N ALA A 247 4.91 -4.75 -10.35
CA ALA A 247 4.08 -5.89 -10.77
C ALA A 247 2.58 -5.62 -10.55
N ILE A 248 2.21 -4.88 -9.50
CA ILE A 248 0.83 -4.41 -9.28
C ILE A 248 0.39 -3.50 -10.42
N GLY A 249 1.23 -2.54 -10.79
CA GLY A 249 0.95 -1.60 -11.88
C GLY A 249 0.80 -2.30 -13.24
N GLU A 250 1.69 -3.24 -13.53
CA GLU A 250 1.63 -4.05 -14.75
C GLU A 250 0.32 -4.85 -14.85
N GLU A 251 -0.07 -5.56 -13.77
CA GLU A 251 -1.31 -6.34 -13.75
C GLU A 251 -2.55 -5.44 -13.82
N ALA A 252 -2.55 -4.27 -13.18
CA ALA A 252 -3.65 -3.32 -13.26
C ALA A 252 -3.83 -2.79 -14.69
N ALA A 253 -2.75 -2.39 -15.34
CA ALA A 253 -2.76 -1.93 -16.73
C ALA A 253 -3.20 -3.04 -17.70
N LYS A 254 -2.72 -4.27 -17.48
CA LYS A 254 -3.11 -5.45 -18.29
C LYS A 254 -4.60 -5.74 -18.22
N ILE A 255 -5.19 -5.70 -17.01
CA ILE A 255 -6.63 -5.89 -16.83
C ILE A 255 -7.39 -4.78 -17.53
N LEU A 256 -7.04 -3.50 -17.26
CA LEU A 256 -7.74 -2.36 -17.83
C LEU A 256 -7.70 -2.37 -19.37
N ILE A 257 -6.51 -2.57 -19.95
CA ILE A 257 -6.34 -2.63 -21.41
C ILE A 257 -7.14 -3.80 -21.99
N GLY A 258 -7.12 -4.98 -21.35
CA GLY A 258 -7.91 -6.12 -21.76
C GLY A 258 -9.42 -5.83 -21.79
N GLN A 259 -9.94 -5.09 -20.81
CA GLN A 259 -11.34 -4.65 -20.77
C GLN A 259 -11.65 -3.58 -21.83
N VAL A 260 -10.72 -2.66 -22.07
CA VAL A 260 -10.87 -1.63 -23.12
C VAL A 260 -10.89 -2.26 -24.52
N GLU A 261 -10.01 -3.22 -24.79
CA GLU A 261 -9.87 -3.89 -26.07
C GLU A 261 -10.84 -5.07 -26.28
N GLY A 262 -11.62 -5.43 -25.24
CA GLY A 262 -12.61 -6.50 -25.29
C GLY A 262 -12.02 -7.92 -25.22
N THR A 263 -10.74 -8.06 -24.87
CA THR A 263 -10.10 -9.37 -24.61
C THR A 263 -10.44 -9.91 -23.21
N LEU A 264 -10.88 -9.03 -22.30
CA LEU A 264 -11.49 -9.37 -21.02
C LEU A 264 -12.91 -8.78 -20.96
N PRO A 265 -13.88 -9.49 -20.38
CA PRO A 265 -15.24 -8.97 -20.23
C PRO A 265 -15.25 -7.72 -19.33
N ARG A 266 -15.94 -6.67 -19.77
CA ARG A 266 -16.05 -5.41 -18.99
C ARG A 266 -16.90 -5.57 -17.73
N ASN A 267 -17.85 -6.49 -17.76
CA ASN A 267 -18.81 -6.73 -16.66
C ASN A 267 -18.31 -7.80 -15.66
N GLU A 268 -17.17 -8.38 -15.90
CA GLU A 268 -16.55 -9.34 -14.98
C GLU A 268 -15.52 -8.65 -14.08
N VAL A 269 -15.68 -8.86 -12.78
CA VAL A 269 -14.69 -8.39 -11.78
C VAL A 269 -13.51 -9.34 -11.79
N VAL A 270 -12.38 -8.88 -12.30
CA VAL A 270 -11.12 -9.61 -12.22
C VAL A 270 -10.41 -9.22 -10.95
N MET A 271 -10.09 -10.20 -10.10
CA MET A 271 -9.25 -10.00 -8.91
C MET A 271 -7.89 -10.67 -9.10
N ARG A 272 -6.82 -9.93 -8.84
CA ARG A 272 -5.44 -10.44 -8.83
C ARG A 272 -4.78 -10.14 -7.49
N VAL A 273 -4.09 -11.12 -6.95
CA VAL A 273 -3.32 -10.99 -5.70
C VAL A 273 -1.83 -11.13 -6.03
N VAL A 274 -1.07 -10.08 -5.79
CA VAL A 274 0.39 -10.10 -5.95
C VAL A 274 1.03 -10.53 -4.64
N ARG A 275 1.82 -11.61 -4.70
CA ARG A 275 2.48 -12.18 -3.51
C ARG A 275 3.57 -11.28 -2.99
N THR A 276 3.61 -11.11 -1.69
CA THR A 276 4.66 -10.40 -0.95
C THR A 276 5.87 -11.29 -0.68
N ARG A 277 6.99 -10.65 -0.36
CA ARG A 277 8.23 -11.31 0.09
C ARG A 277 8.81 -10.59 1.29
N LEU A 278 9.10 -11.30 2.37
CA LEU A 278 9.88 -10.75 3.48
C LEU A 278 11.35 -10.60 3.05
N VAL A 279 11.92 -9.43 3.29
CA VAL A 279 13.31 -9.10 3.02
C VAL A 279 13.98 -8.80 4.35
N VAL A 280 14.70 -9.79 4.88
CA VAL A 280 15.41 -9.68 6.16
C VAL A 280 16.68 -8.88 5.99
N ARG A 281 16.91 -7.91 6.91
CA ARG A 281 18.09 -7.04 6.97
C ARG A 281 18.51 -6.79 8.41
N GLY A 282 19.20 -5.68 8.68
CA GLY A 282 19.85 -5.40 9.94
C GLY A 282 18.97 -4.91 11.10
N THR A 283 17.69 -4.61 10.88
CA THR A 283 16.79 -4.14 11.97
C THR A 283 16.06 -5.25 12.72
N THR A 284 16.29 -6.51 12.38
CA THR A 284 15.81 -7.68 13.14
C THR A 284 16.97 -8.59 13.50
N ARG A 285 16.83 -9.31 14.63
CA ARG A 285 17.82 -10.30 15.09
C ARG A 285 17.93 -11.46 14.15
#